data_759c7ddf6e9f2119c770435a3fc4794d
#
_entry.id   759c7ddf6e9f2119c770435a3fc4794d
#
_cell.length_a   1.000
_cell.length_b   1.000
_cell.length_c   1.000
_cell.angle_alpha   90.00
_cell.angle_beta   90.00
_cell.angle_gamma   90.00
#
_symmetry.space_group_name_H-M   'P 1'
#
loop_
_entity.id
_entity.type
_entity.pdbx_description
1 polymer ?
#
loop_
_entity_poly.entity_id
_entity_poly.type
_entity_poly.pdbx_seq_one_letter_code
_entity_poly.pdbx_strand_id
1 'polypeptide(L)'
;MAGSTPAPFNTMKKIFVLSLIILASASFNTVWAGKKKDKKNKQQETPVEVVEQAIEPVVLTTTTDSLSYAAGKTATDGLLPYLQQQMHVDTAYMDDFAKGFQEAFSKVDDPKYAAYMAGSQIAQMAKQRILPSMQSNFEGSDIKLSEDLFNKGFIASLKKDNSIFADSVARKLFSDRSEAIKKAQQAEYIAQNTAWLKENATKEGVKTTESGLQYKVITQGNGAIPKKTDKVVVKYEGKMIDGTVFDSSYKRNPQTSSFRCDQVIKGWTEALTMMPVGSKWELYIPENLAYGERQAGQIKPYSTLIFTVELDDIESEAQEANEKAEISKPVAKKPATKKPASKR
;
A
#
# COMPACT_ATOMS: atom_id res chain seq x y z
N MET A 1 -17.13 69.37 2.39
CA MET A 1 -18.31 69.02 3.17
C MET A 1 -19.24 68.21 2.27
N ALA A 2 -19.26 66.94 2.37
CA ALA A 2 -20.34 66.03 1.94
C ALA A 2 -19.98 64.61 2.42
N GLY A 3 -20.67 64.21 3.44
CA GLY A 3 -20.54 62.86 4.01
C GLY A 3 -21.19 61.85 3.09
N SER A 4 -20.48 60.78 2.80
CA SER A 4 -21.01 59.61 2.13
C SER A 4 -21.23 58.52 3.16
N THR A 5 -22.50 58.22 3.42
CA THR A 5 -22.97 57.04 4.18
C THR A 5 -22.65 55.75 3.43
N PRO A 6 -22.15 54.70 4.07
CA PRO A 6 -22.00 53.42 3.42
C PRO A 6 -23.33 52.65 3.40
N ALA A 7 -23.59 51.99 2.25
CA ALA A 7 -24.73 51.13 1.99
C ALA A 7 -24.67 49.83 2.81
N PRO A 8 -25.79 49.16 3.13
CA PRO A 8 -25.83 47.99 3.96
C PRO A 8 -25.35 46.73 3.20
N PHE A 9 -24.50 45.98 3.84
CA PHE A 9 -24.03 44.68 3.40
C PHE A 9 -25.19 43.68 3.31
N ASN A 10 -25.48 43.25 2.10
CA ASN A 10 -26.45 42.22 1.82
C ASN A 10 -25.80 40.85 2.12
N THR A 11 -26.09 40.28 3.26
CA THR A 11 -25.66 38.94 3.67
C THR A 11 -26.39 37.91 2.85
N MET A 12 -25.84 37.51 1.71
CA MET A 12 -26.22 36.27 1.05
C MET A 12 -25.82 35.10 1.96
N LYS A 13 -26.81 34.50 2.59
CA LYS A 13 -26.69 33.19 3.21
C LYS A 13 -26.35 32.18 2.11
N LYS A 14 -25.08 31.85 1.98
CA LYS A 14 -24.64 30.72 1.16
C LYS A 14 -25.17 29.47 1.82
N ILE A 15 -26.12 28.82 1.15
CA ILE A 15 -26.54 27.47 1.44
C ILE A 15 -25.30 26.61 1.19
N PHE A 16 -24.67 26.15 2.27
CA PHE A 16 -23.66 25.10 2.21
C PHE A 16 -24.39 23.80 1.85
N VAL A 17 -24.45 23.50 0.56
CA VAL A 17 -24.63 22.13 0.11
C VAL A 17 -23.35 21.43 0.56
N LEU A 18 -23.48 20.55 1.54
CA LEU A 18 -22.40 19.73 2.04
C LEU A 18 -21.99 18.76 0.92
N SER A 19 -21.12 19.25 0.03
CA SER A 19 -20.42 18.37 -0.90
C SER A 19 -19.51 17.51 -0.04
N LEU A 20 -19.94 16.27 0.21
CA LEU A 20 -19.14 15.24 0.85
C LEU A 20 -17.91 15.00 -0.05
N ILE A 21 -16.82 15.72 0.21
CA ILE A 21 -15.54 15.44 -0.44
C ILE A 21 -15.05 14.13 0.14
N ILE A 22 -15.34 13.06 -0.58
CA ILE A 22 -14.80 11.73 -0.33
C ILE A 22 -13.32 11.77 -0.70
N LEU A 23 -12.46 11.81 0.30
CA LEU A 23 -11.08 11.42 0.13
C LEU A 23 -11.04 9.91 -0.11
N ALA A 24 -11.06 9.55 -1.39
CA ALA A 24 -10.81 8.18 -1.82
C ALA A 24 -9.36 7.82 -1.50
N SER A 25 -9.14 6.95 -0.54
CA SER A 25 -7.86 6.31 -0.34
C SER A 25 -8.03 4.81 -0.18
N ALA A 26 -7.53 4.12 -1.18
CA ALA A 26 -6.95 2.77 -1.18
C ALA A 26 -7.85 1.60 -0.77
N SER A 27 -8.16 0.84 -1.79
CA SER A 27 -8.63 -0.54 -1.76
C SER A 27 -7.75 -1.43 -0.87
N PHE A 28 -8.35 -2.09 0.10
CA PHE A 28 -7.77 -3.30 0.67
C PHE A 28 -8.77 -4.45 0.54
N ASN A 29 -8.43 -5.38 -0.36
CA ASN A 29 -8.99 -6.72 -0.37
C ASN A 29 -8.43 -7.49 0.83
N THR A 30 -9.28 -7.90 1.75
CA THR A 30 -8.96 -9.00 2.65
C THR A 30 -10.05 -10.05 2.55
N VAL A 31 -9.69 -11.16 1.94
CA VAL A 31 -10.41 -12.43 2.00
C VAL A 31 -10.30 -12.96 3.42
N TRP A 32 -11.42 -13.23 4.07
CA TRP A 32 -11.45 -14.04 5.28
C TRP A 32 -12.44 -15.19 5.14
N ALA A 33 -11.90 -16.40 5.18
CA ALA A 33 -12.63 -17.63 5.34
C ALA A 33 -12.09 -18.36 6.56
N GLY A 34 -12.95 -18.79 7.47
CA GLY A 34 -12.53 -19.71 8.52
C GLY A 34 -13.45 -19.80 9.71
N LYS A 35 -14.48 -20.68 9.61
CA LYS A 35 -15.26 -21.17 10.76
C LYS A 35 -14.40 -21.98 11.71
N LYS A 36 -14.51 -21.72 13.02
CA LYS A 36 -14.45 -22.80 14.04
C LYS A 36 -15.38 -22.49 15.20
N LYS A 37 -16.23 -23.48 15.51
CA LYS A 37 -17.06 -23.55 16.71
C LYS A 37 -16.20 -23.87 17.92
N ASP A 38 -16.42 -23.21 19.03
CA ASP A 38 -16.21 -23.84 20.33
C ASP A 38 -17.12 -23.29 21.43
N LYS A 39 -17.33 -24.11 22.43
CA LYS A 39 -18.41 -24.31 23.36
C LYS A 39 -18.56 -23.23 24.44
N LYS A 40 -19.83 -22.97 24.76
CA LYS A 40 -20.49 -22.59 26.02
C LYS A 40 -19.61 -22.33 27.26
N ASN A 41 -19.71 -21.09 27.75
CA ASN A 41 -19.73 -20.84 29.19
C ASN A 41 -20.90 -19.88 29.49
N LYS A 42 -21.89 -20.36 30.27
CA LYS A 42 -23.05 -19.58 30.70
C LYS A 42 -22.62 -18.70 31.89
N GLN A 43 -22.46 -17.40 31.66
CA GLN A 43 -22.62 -16.40 32.70
C GLN A 43 -23.98 -15.76 32.55
N GLN A 44 -24.70 -15.74 33.66
CA GLN A 44 -26.05 -15.23 33.83
C GLN A 44 -25.99 -13.70 33.67
N GLU A 45 -26.39 -13.18 32.52
CA GLU A 45 -26.65 -11.76 32.34
C GLU A 45 -28.07 -11.45 32.87
N THR A 46 -28.09 -10.53 33.82
CA THR A 46 -29.35 -9.90 34.28
C THR A 46 -29.99 -9.19 33.10
N PRO A 47 -31.31 -9.31 32.88
CA PRO A 47 -31.96 -8.61 31.78
C PRO A 47 -31.88 -7.10 32.03
N VAL A 48 -31.19 -6.40 31.13
CA VAL A 48 -31.34 -4.95 31.00
C VAL A 48 -32.72 -4.72 30.41
N GLU A 49 -33.59 -4.13 31.21
CA GLU A 49 -34.92 -3.70 30.79
C GLU A 49 -34.74 -2.65 29.67
N VAL A 50 -34.95 -3.06 28.43
CA VAL A 50 -34.99 -2.16 27.28
C VAL A 50 -36.26 -1.37 27.40
N VAL A 51 -36.19 -0.17 27.95
CA VAL A 51 -37.32 0.78 27.87
C VAL A 51 -37.43 1.19 26.41
N GLU A 52 -38.35 0.54 25.71
CA GLU A 52 -38.78 0.89 24.37
C GLU A 52 -39.39 2.30 24.47
N GLN A 53 -38.60 3.32 24.14
CA GLN A 53 -39.11 4.69 24.06
C GLN A 53 -40.11 4.71 22.90
N ALA A 54 -41.38 4.78 23.23
CA ALA A 54 -42.46 4.96 22.27
C ALA A 54 -42.18 6.20 21.42
N ILE A 55 -42.04 6.00 20.12
CA ILE A 55 -41.85 7.09 19.16
C ILE A 55 -43.10 7.95 19.22
N GLU A 56 -43.01 9.20 19.72
CA GLU A 56 -44.13 10.13 19.71
C GLU A 56 -44.64 10.31 18.28
N PRO A 57 -45.97 10.23 18.05
CA PRO A 57 -46.52 10.35 16.71
C PRO A 57 -46.22 11.77 16.15
N VAL A 58 -45.55 11.83 15.00
CA VAL A 58 -45.27 13.09 14.30
C VAL A 58 -46.59 13.65 13.76
N VAL A 59 -47.00 14.85 14.21
CA VAL A 59 -48.17 15.56 13.73
C VAL A 59 -47.75 16.69 12.82
N LEU A 60 -48.15 16.68 11.55
CA LEU A 60 -47.85 17.72 10.55
C LEU A 60 -49.10 18.61 10.39
N THR A 61 -49.03 19.83 10.89
CA THR A 61 -50.17 20.76 10.92
C THR A 61 -50.09 21.85 9.84
N THR A 62 -48.92 22.15 9.36
CA THR A 62 -48.68 23.19 8.37
C THR A 62 -48.01 22.65 7.11
N THR A 63 -48.07 23.42 6.02
CA THR A 63 -47.27 23.12 4.80
C THR A 63 -45.78 23.11 5.09
N THR A 64 -45.29 23.98 5.97
CA THR A 64 -43.90 24.02 6.39
C THR A 64 -43.49 22.74 7.11
N ASP A 65 -44.35 22.20 7.98
CA ASP A 65 -44.08 20.93 8.67
C ASP A 65 -43.96 19.79 7.66
N SER A 66 -44.93 19.74 6.72
CA SER A 66 -44.95 18.71 5.66
C SER A 66 -43.69 18.79 4.77
N LEU A 67 -43.25 19.99 4.35
CA LEU A 67 -42.06 20.19 3.55
C LEU A 67 -40.78 19.87 4.34
N SER A 68 -40.72 20.23 5.61
CA SER A 68 -39.58 19.92 6.48
C SER A 68 -39.41 18.42 6.67
N TYR A 69 -40.50 17.72 6.91
CA TYR A 69 -40.49 16.26 7.04
C TYR A 69 -40.10 15.57 5.72
N ALA A 70 -40.68 16.04 4.60
CA ALA A 70 -40.36 15.52 3.27
C ALA A 70 -38.89 15.74 2.93
N ALA A 71 -38.34 16.91 3.25
CA ALA A 71 -36.90 17.23 3.04
C ALA A 71 -36.00 16.26 3.82
N GLY A 72 -36.36 15.92 5.08
CA GLY A 72 -35.66 14.92 5.86
C GLY A 72 -35.66 13.54 5.21
N LYS A 73 -36.82 13.13 4.67
CA LYS A 73 -36.96 11.83 3.98
C LYS A 73 -36.12 11.77 2.67
N THR A 74 -36.15 12.84 1.87
CA THR A 74 -35.39 12.89 0.61
C THR A 74 -33.89 12.99 0.84
N ALA A 75 -33.44 13.56 1.97
CA ALA A 75 -32.04 13.62 2.33
C ALA A 75 -31.38 12.26 2.56
N THR A 76 -32.16 11.20 2.68
CA THR A 76 -31.67 9.81 2.85
C THR A 76 -31.50 9.06 1.51
N ASP A 77 -31.79 9.70 0.38
CA ASP A 77 -31.63 9.05 -0.93
C ASP A 77 -30.17 8.64 -1.17
N GLY A 78 -29.93 7.35 -1.40
CA GLY A 78 -28.60 6.78 -1.57
C GLY A 78 -27.80 6.59 -0.27
N LEU A 79 -28.31 6.98 0.89
CA LEU A 79 -27.60 6.85 2.17
C LEU A 79 -27.35 5.39 2.56
N LEU A 80 -28.34 4.52 2.40
CA LEU A 80 -28.23 3.12 2.80
C LEU A 80 -27.12 2.36 2.06
N PRO A 81 -27.01 2.43 0.71
CA PRO A 81 -25.87 1.87 0.01
C PRO A 81 -24.52 2.46 0.45
N TYR A 82 -24.46 3.76 0.73
CA TYR A 82 -23.27 4.42 1.24
C TYR A 82 -22.85 3.86 2.61
N LEU A 83 -23.78 3.71 3.55
CA LEU A 83 -23.51 3.16 4.86
C LEU A 83 -22.98 1.73 4.78
N GLN A 84 -23.57 0.90 3.92
CA GLN A 84 -23.13 -0.48 3.73
C GLN A 84 -21.76 -0.59 3.05
N GLN A 85 -21.56 0.14 1.95
CA GLN A 85 -20.39 -0.02 1.10
C GLN A 85 -19.17 0.77 1.59
N GLN A 86 -19.39 1.94 2.15
CA GLN A 86 -18.30 2.85 2.55
C GLN A 86 -18.03 2.83 4.06
N MET A 87 -19.08 2.73 4.85
CA MET A 87 -18.96 2.75 6.31
C MET A 87 -19.08 1.36 6.94
N HIS A 88 -19.39 0.32 6.14
CA HIS A 88 -19.53 -1.07 6.58
C HIS A 88 -20.56 -1.25 7.71
N VAL A 89 -21.61 -0.44 7.68
CA VAL A 89 -22.72 -0.56 8.63
C VAL A 89 -23.66 -1.66 8.15
N ASP A 90 -23.88 -2.66 9.01
CA ASP A 90 -24.88 -3.70 8.76
C ASP A 90 -26.29 -3.13 8.97
N THR A 91 -27.22 -3.47 8.07
CA THR A 91 -28.62 -3.06 8.13
C THR A 91 -29.34 -3.56 9.38
N ALA A 92 -28.84 -4.62 10.01
CA ALA A 92 -29.35 -5.11 11.29
C ALA A 92 -29.21 -4.09 12.44
N TYR A 93 -28.32 -3.09 12.29
CA TYR A 93 -28.02 -2.07 13.31
C TYR A 93 -28.52 -0.67 12.92
N MET A 94 -29.52 -0.57 12.04
CA MET A 94 -30.05 0.73 11.61
C MET A 94 -30.72 1.52 12.73
N ASP A 95 -31.29 0.85 13.73
CA ASP A 95 -31.87 1.52 14.91
C ASP A 95 -30.76 2.18 15.76
N ASP A 96 -29.60 1.53 15.91
CA ASP A 96 -28.45 2.13 16.58
C ASP A 96 -27.86 3.30 15.79
N PHE A 97 -27.85 3.19 14.45
CA PHE A 97 -27.48 4.31 13.59
C PHE A 97 -28.42 5.49 13.77
N ALA A 98 -29.73 5.25 13.78
CA ALA A 98 -30.75 6.29 13.95
C ALA A 98 -30.63 6.99 15.32
N LYS A 99 -30.39 6.25 16.40
CA LYS A 99 -30.12 6.81 17.73
C LYS A 99 -28.87 7.71 17.72
N GLY A 100 -27.78 7.21 17.13
CA GLY A 100 -26.54 7.99 17.00
C GLY A 100 -26.72 9.27 16.17
N PHE A 101 -27.47 9.20 15.07
CA PHE A 101 -27.80 10.35 14.24
C PHE A 101 -28.63 11.37 15.01
N GLN A 102 -29.69 10.96 15.70
CA GLN A 102 -30.57 11.83 16.47
C GLN A 102 -29.82 12.52 17.61
N GLU A 103 -28.97 11.78 18.33
CA GLU A 103 -28.14 12.36 19.39
C GLU A 103 -27.14 13.39 18.82
N ALA A 104 -26.44 13.04 17.74
CA ALA A 104 -25.47 13.91 17.11
C ALA A 104 -26.12 15.17 16.54
N PHE A 105 -27.28 15.03 15.89
CA PHE A 105 -28.01 16.14 15.29
C PHE A 105 -28.43 17.19 16.33
N SER A 106 -28.84 16.73 17.53
CA SER A 106 -29.25 17.62 18.63
C SER A 106 -28.07 18.29 19.34
N LYS A 107 -26.84 17.75 19.23
CA LYS A 107 -25.65 18.20 19.99
C LYS A 107 -24.52 18.71 19.09
N VAL A 108 -24.76 18.93 17.79
CA VAL A 108 -23.72 19.26 16.81
C VAL A 108 -22.92 20.51 17.18
N ASP A 109 -23.55 21.48 17.86
CA ASP A 109 -22.94 22.74 18.30
C ASP A 109 -22.37 22.67 19.74
N ASP A 110 -22.48 21.53 20.43
CA ASP A 110 -21.91 21.34 21.78
C ASP A 110 -20.40 21.01 21.68
N PRO A 111 -19.51 21.88 22.19
CA PRO A 111 -18.07 21.62 22.14
C PRO A 111 -17.64 20.33 22.88
N LYS A 112 -18.35 19.94 23.93
CA LYS A 112 -18.08 18.70 24.67
C LYS A 112 -18.42 17.48 23.86
N TYR A 113 -19.55 17.54 23.14
CA TYR A 113 -19.97 16.47 22.23
C TYR A 113 -19.00 16.37 21.03
N ALA A 114 -18.60 17.51 20.45
CA ALA A 114 -17.60 17.54 19.39
C ALA A 114 -16.27 16.89 19.83
N ALA A 115 -15.81 17.18 21.04
CA ALA A 115 -14.62 16.55 21.61
C ALA A 115 -14.79 15.04 21.83
N TYR A 116 -15.96 14.59 22.30
CA TYR A 116 -16.27 13.18 22.45
C TYR A 116 -16.27 12.43 21.10
N MET A 117 -16.90 12.99 20.09
CA MET A 117 -16.93 12.43 18.74
C MET A 117 -15.52 12.35 18.11
N ALA A 118 -14.72 13.40 18.29
CA ALA A 118 -13.32 13.38 17.87
C ALA A 118 -12.53 12.26 18.56
N GLY A 119 -12.74 12.07 19.87
CA GLY A 119 -12.17 10.97 20.62
C GLY A 119 -12.53 9.59 20.07
N SER A 120 -13.82 9.39 19.72
CA SER A 120 -14.30 8.15 19.12
C SER A 120 -13.63 7.86 17.76
N GLN A 121 -13.54 8.87 16.88
CA GLN A 121 -12.86 8.74 15.58
C GLN A 121 -11.37 8.42 15.72
N ILE A 122 -10.68 9.10 16.64
CA ILE A 122 -9.27 8.84 16.90
C ILE A 122 -9.06 7.45 17.50
N ALA A 123 -9.95 6.98 18.38
CA ALA A 123 -9.87 5.63 18.94
C ALA A 123 -10.00 4.56 17.86
N GLN A 124 -10.93 4.72 16.92
CA GLN A 124 -11.07 3.84 15.76
C GLN A 124 -9.80 3.84 14.90
N MET A 125 -9.27 5.01 14.57
CA MET A 125 -8.00 5.14 13.83
C MET A 125 -6.83 4.51 14.58
N ALA A 126 -6.76 4.73 15.89
CA ALA A 126 -5.70 4.17 16.74
C ALA A 126 -5.73 2.65 16.72
N LYS A 127 -6.91 2.04 16.86
CA LYS A 127 -7.08 0.59 16.86
C LYS A 127 -6.84 -0.03 15.47
N GLN A 128 -7.34 0.59 14.41
CA GLN A 128 -7.32 -0.01 13.07
C GLN A 128 -6.02 0.27 12.28
N ARG A 129 -5.31 1.35 12.61
CA ARG A 129 -4.13 1.77 11.82
C ARG A 129 -2.88 1.99 12.68
N ILE A 130 -2.98 2.78 13.76
CA ILE A 130 -1.79 3.18 14.52
C ILE A 130 -1.20 1.98 15.24
N LEU A 131 -1.99 1.26 16.03
CA LEU A 131 -1.49 0.11 16.78
C LEU A 131 -0.95 -1.00 15.88
N PRO A 132 -1.63 -1.42 14.78
CA PRO A 132 -1.04 -2.37 13.83
C PRO A 132 0.25 -1.89 13.18
N SER A 133 0.32 -0.60 12.82
CA SER A 133 1.56 -0.01 12.28
C SER A 133 2.69 0.03 13.31
N MET A 134 2.39 0.26 14.58
CA MET A 134 3.39 0.16 15.64
C MET A 134 3.79 -1.30 15.90
N GLN A 135 2.86 -2.23 15.85
CA GLN A 135 3.13 -3.66 15.99
C GLN A 135 4.06 -4.19 14.90
N SER A 136 3.95 -3.67 13.67
CA SER A 136 4.80 -4.11 12.56
C SER A 136 6.30 -3.84 12.78
N ASN A 137 6.66 -2.89 13.67
CA ASN A 137 8.06 -2.68 14.06
C ASN A 137 8.66 -3.85 14.87
N PHE A 138 7.82 -4.75 15.35
CA PHE A 138 8.17 -5.93 16.14
C PHE A 138 7.87 -7.24 15.41
N GLU A 139 7.56 -7.17 14.12
CA GLU A 139 7.33 -8.35 13.30
C GLU A 139 8.54 -9.28 13.33
N GLY A 140 8.32 -10.61 13.40
CA GLY A 140 9.41 -11.59 13.55
C GLY A 140 10.04 -11.66 14.96
N SER A 141 9.50 -10.95 15.94
CA SER A 141 9.86 -11.09 17.37
C SER A 141 8.68 -11.59 18.20
N ASP A 142 8.94 -12.01 19.44
CA ASP A 142 7.91 -12.45 20.38
C ASP A 142 7.09 -11.30 21.00
N ILE A 143 7.41 -10.03 20.64
CA ILE A 143 6.77 -8.86 21.21
C ILE A 143 5.41 -8.65 20.57
N LYS A 144 4.36 -8.70 21.40
CA LYS A 144 2.99 -8.34 21.05
C LYS A 144 2.54 -7.19 21.90
N LEU A 145 2.17 -6.08 21.26
CA LEU A 145 1.67 -4.90 21.95
C LEU A 145 0.26 -5.18 22.50
N SER A 146 0.05 -4.89 23.79
CA SER A 146 -1.27 -5.00 24.40
C SER A 146 -2.16 -3.82 24.03
N GLU A 147 -3.34 -4.08 23.48
CA GLU A 147 -4.34 -3.05 23.17
C GLU A 147 -4.74 -2.25 24.43
N ASP A 148 -4.91 -2.92 25.57
CA ASP A 148 -5.28 -2.27 26.82
C ASP A 148 -4.18 -1.32 27.32
N LEU A 149 -2.92 -1.78 27.34
CA LEU A 149 -1.79 -0.95 27.76
C LEU A 149 -1.52 0.18 26.75
N PHE A 150 -1.69 -0.07 25.45
CA PHE A 150 -1.61 0.98 24.44
C PHE A 150 -2.65 2.08 24.69
N ASN A 151 -3.90 1.71 24.94
CA ASN A 151 -4.98 2.66 25.24
C ASN A 151 -4.68 3.46 26.51
N LYS A 152 -4.25 2.80 27.60
CA LYS A 152 -3.86 3.47 28.85
C LYS A 152 -2.72 4.46 28.64
N GLY A 153 -1.68 4.08 27.91
CA GLY A 153 -0.54 4.96 27.57
C GLY A 153 -0.95 6.15 26.71
N PHE A 154 -1.85 5.93 25.72
CA PHE A 154 -2.41 7.00 24.89
C PHE A 154 -3.14 8.05 25.74
N ILE A 155 -4.01 7.61 26.64
CA ILE A 155 -4.76 8.51 27.53
C ILE A 155 -3.83 9.21 28.54
N ALA A 156 -2.82 8.51 29.07
CA ALA A 156 -1.82 9.10 29.98
C ALA A 156 -1.09 10.27 29.30
N SER A 157 -0.64 10.09 28.06
CA SER A 157 0.03 11.14 27.30
C SER A 157 -0.87 12.36 27.06
N LEU A 158 -2.14 12.17 26.69
CA LEU A 158 -3.12 13.25 26.52
C LEU A 158 -3.35 14.04 27.82
N LYS A 159 -3.34 13.34 28.97
CA LYS A 159 -3.52 13.95 30.29
C LYS A 159 -2.23 14.49 30.90
N LYS A 160 -1.08 14.34 30.18
CA LYS A 160 0.26 14.67 30.70
C LYS A 160 0.61 13.95 31.99
N ASP A 161 0.09 12.72 32.15
CA ASP A 161 0.37 11.86 33.26
C ASP A 161 1.71 11.13 33.06
N ASN A 162 2.70 11.51 33.80
CA ASN A 162 4.05 10.96 33.75
C ASN A 162 4.35 9.96 34.90
N SER A 163 3.32 9.43 35.53
CA SER A 163 3.48 8.57 36.72
C SER A 163 4.22 7.25 36.42
N ILE A 164 4.10 6.71 35.22
CA ILE A 164 4.80 5.50 34.77
C ILE A 164 6.00 5.87 33.89
N PHE A 165 5.77 6.64 32.82
CA PHE A 165 6.81 7.12 31.93
C PHE A 165 6.59 8.58 31.57
N ALA A 166 7.67 9.37 31.58
CA ALA A 166 7.64 10.61 30.82
C ALA A 166 7.59 10.32 29.30
N ASP A 167 6.95 11.19 28.52
CA ASP A 167 6.80 11.00 27.05
C ASP A 167 8.13 10.79 26.34
N SER A 168 9.21 11.46 26.81
CA SER A 168 10.55 11.29 26.23
C SER A 168 11.12 9.89 26.50
N VAL A 169 10.87 9.34 27.70
CA VAL A 169 11.30 7.98 28.07
C VAL A 169 10.52 6.94 27.27
N ALA A 170 9.21 7.11 27.15
CA ALA A 170 8.35 6.23 26.36
C ALA A 170 8.81 6.18 24.88
N ARG A 171 9.05 7.35 24.27
CA ARG A 171 9.57 7.44 22.89
C ARG A 171 10.91 6.74 22.73
N LYS A 172 11.84 7.01 23.65
CA LYS A 172 13.17 6.40 23.61
C LYS A 172 13.08 4.88 23.75
N LEU A 173 12.33 4.37 24.70
CA LEU A 173 12.14 2.93 24.94
C LEU A 173 11.60 2.24 23.67
N PHE A 174 10.55 2.81 23.05
CA PHE A 174 9.95 2.26 21.85
C PHE A 174 10.92 2.30 20.67
N SER A 175 11.59 3.43 20.44
CA SER A 175 12.56 3.60 19.36
C SER A 175 13.75 2.65 19.50
N ASP A 176 14.39 2.63 20.66
CA ASP A 176 15.57 1.78 20.91
C ASP A 176 15.23 0.30 20.71
N ARG A 177 14.05 -0.13 21.19
CA ARG A 177 13.64 -1.53 21.05
C ARG A 177 13.30 -1.91 19.61
N SER A 178 12.56 -1.06 18.92
CA SER A 178 12.23 -1.31 17.50
C SER A 178 13.49 -1.31 16.62
N GLU A 179 14.42 -0.41 16.87
CA GLU A 179 15.71 -0.35 16.15
C GLU A 179 16.56 -1.60 16.43
N ALA A 180 16.64 -2.05 17.67
CA ALA A 180 17.37 -3.26 18.04
C ALA A 180 16.82 -4.51 17.33
N ILE A 181 15.49 -4.65 17.25
CA ILE A 181 14.85 -5.75 16.55
C ILE A 181 15.13 -5.67 15.04
N LYS A 182 14.99 -4.49 14.46
CA LYS A 182 15.27 -4.27 13.04
C LYS A 182 16.71 -4.62 12.68
N LYS A 183 17.68 -4.23 13.52
CA LYS A 183 19.08 -4.60 13.35
C LYS A 183 19.30 -6.11 13.46
N ALA A 184 18.66 -6.76 14.43
CA ALA A 184 18.77 -8.21 14.59
C ALA A 184 18.22 -8.96 13.37
N GLN A 185 17.03 -8.58 12.88
CA GLN A 185 16.44 -9.15 11.68
C GLN A 185 17.30 -8.94 10.44
N GLN A 186 17.86 -7.73 10.29
CA GLN A 186 18.77 -7.44 9.19
C GLN A 186 20.03 -8.30 9.27
N ALA A 187 20.62 -8.43 10.45
CA ALA A 187 21.80 -9.28 10.65
C ALA A 187 21.50 -10.75 10.33
N GLU A 188 20.35 -11.26 10.75
CA GLU A 188 19.88 -12.60 10.44
C GLU A 188 19.69 -12.79 8.93
N TYR A 189 19.03 -11.84 8.27
CA TYR A 189 18.82 -11.88 6.82
C TYR A 189 20.14 -11.90 6.04
N ILE A 190 21.12 -11.07 6.44
CA ILE A 190 22.47 -11.08 5.86
C ILE A 190 23.13 -12.44 6.06
N ALA A 191 23.05 -12.98 7.28
CA ALA A 191 23.63 -14.29 7.59
C ALA A 191 23.00 -15.41 6.74
N GLN A 192 21.69 -15.39 6.56
CA GLN A 192 20.97 -16.36 5.70
C GLN A 192 21.42 -16.27 4.24
N ASN A 193 21.53 -15.06 3.68
CA ASN A 193 21.99 -14.84 2.30
C ASN A 193 23.44 -15.27 2.10
N THR A 194 24.30 -14.96 3.08
CA THR A 194 25.72 -15.36 3.06
C THR A 194 25.88 -16.90 3.16
N ALA A 195 25.13 -17.53 4.07
CA ALA A 195 25.14 -18.99 4.22
C ALA A 195 24.63 -19.68 2.96
N TRP A 196 23.57 -19.14 2.33
CA TRP A 196 23.03 -19.66 1.09
C TRP A 196 24.07 -19.62 -0.05
N LEU A 197 24.79 -18.50 -0.22
CA LEU A 197 25.84 -18.38 -1.23
C LEU A 197 27.00 -19.37 -0.96
N LYS A 198 27.39 -19.53 0.32
CA LYS A 198 28.46 -20.47 0.70
C LYS A 198 28.05 -21.91 0.37
N GLU A 199 26.83 -22.30 0.65
CA GLU A 199 26.29 -23.61 0.28
C GLU A 199 26.21 -23.75 -1.25
N ASN A 200 25.70 -22.71 -1.94
CA ASN A 200 25.52 -22.75 -3.39
C ASN A 200 26.84 -22.94 -4.13
N ALA A 201 27.95 -22.36 -3.64
CA ALA A 201 29.28 -22.52 -4.22
C ALA A 201 29.76 -23.99 -4.25
N THR A 202 29.21 -24.87 -3.39
CA THR A 202 29.56 -26.31 -3.34
C THR A 202 28.73 -27.16 -4.29
N LYS A 203 27.69 -26.59 -4.92
CA LYS A 203 26.81 -27.34 -5.82
C LYS A 203 27.48 -27.65 -7.14
N GLU A 204 27.19 -28.83 -7.68
CA GLU A 204 27.75 -29.29 -8.95
C GLU A 204 27.48 -28.30 -10.11
N GLY A 205 28.52 -27.94 -10.83
CA GLY A 205 28.47 -27.05 -11.98
C GLY A 205 28.46 -25.55 -11.63
N VAL A 206 28.41 -25.19 -10.34
CA VAL A 206 28.53 -23.81 -9.89
C VAL A 206 30.00 -23.39 -9.89
N LYS A 207 30.29 -22.24 -10.49
CA LYS A 207 31.61 -21.58 -10.52
C LYS A 207 31.51 -20.26 -9.79
N THR A 208 32.61 -19.85 -9.14
CA THR A 208 32.73 -18.56 -8.44
C THR A 208 33.85 -17.74 -9.04
N THR A 209 33.61 -16.48 -9.35
CA THR A 209 34.61 -15.54 -9.83
C THR A 209 35.34 -14.87 -8.65
N GLU A 210 36.42 -14.13 -8.94
CA GLU A 210 37.15 -13.35 -7.92
C GLU A 210 36.30 -12.27 -7.24
N SER A 211 35.30 -11.72 -7.94
CA SER A 211 34.39 -10.72 -7.40
C SER A 211 33.36 -11.32 -6.41
N GLY A 212 33.21 -12.64 -6.39
CA GLY A 212 32.20 -13.38 -5.63
C GLY A 212 30.92 -13.66 -6.42
N LEU A 213 30.84 -13.28 -7.70
CA LEU A 213 29.74 -13.72 -8.57
C LEU A 213 29.79 -15.25 -8.69
N GLN A 214 28.65 -15.90 -8.48
CA GLN A 214 28.51 -17.32 -8.77
C GLN A 214 27.63 -17.51 -10.00
N TYR A 215 27.94 -18.52 -10.80
CA TYR A 215 27.15 -18.84 -11.99
C TYR A 215 27.21 -20.33 -12.31
N LYS A 216 26.14 -20.79 -12.95
CA LYS A 216 26.06 -22.15 -13.52
C LYS A 216 25.69 -22.06 -14.99
N VAL A 217 26.49 -22.68 -15.84
CA VAL A 217 26.20 -22.79 -17.28
C VAL A 217 25.14 -23.88 -17.48
N ILE A 218 23.96 -23.51 -17.94
CA ILE A 218 22.89 -24.43 -18.30
C ILE A 218 23.03 -24.84 -19.77
N THR A 219 23.25 -23.83 -20.64
CA THR A 219 23.55 -24.02 -22.04
C THR A 219 24.72 -23.12 -22.42
N GLN A 220 25.73 -23.69 -23.05
CA GLN A 220 26.86 -22.95 -23.57
C GLN A 220 26.55 -22.51 -25.00
N GLY A 221 26.54 -21.22 -25.22
CA GLY A 221 26.48 -20.63 -26.55
C GLY A 221 27.81 -20.72 -27.30
N ASN A 222 27.77 -20.44 -28.57
CA ASN A 222 28.93 -20.43 -29.47
C ASN A 222 29.07 -19.12 -30.26
N GLY A 223 28.22 -18.13 -29.98
CA GLY A 223 28.26 -16.81 -30.62
C GLY A 223 29.31 -15.88 -30.02
N ALA A 224 29.29 -14.62 -30.42
CA ALA A 224 30.16 -13.60 -29.92
C ALA A 224 29.94 -13.34 -28.42
N ILE A 225 31.01 -12.90 -27.73
CA ILE A 225 30.91 -12.45 -26.32
C ILE A 225 30.79 -10.93 -26.32
N PRO A 226 29.75 -10.38 -25.65
CA PRO A 226 29.53 -8.94 -25.59
C PRO A 226 30.70 -8.18 -24.94
N LYS A 227 30.96 -7.00 -25.41
CA LYS A 227 31.83 -6.02 -24.74
C LYS A 227 30.99 -5.26 -23.70
N LYS A 228 31.67 -4.65 -22.74
CA LYS A 228 31.01 -3.86 -21.68
C LYS A 228 30.12 -2.73 -22.20
N THR A 229 30.43 -2.18 -23.37
CA THR A 229 29.65 -1.09 -24.00
C THR A 229 28.51 -1.57 -24.91
N ASP A 230 28.48 -2.86 -25.20
CA ASP A 230 27.48 -3.40 -26.11
C ASP A 230 26.09 -3.44 -25.48
N LYS A 231 25.08 -3.35 -26.32
CA LYS A 231 23.68 -3.56 -25.97
C LYS A 231 23.30 -4.99 -26.34
N VAL A 232 22.68 -5.69 -25.43
CA VAL A 232 22.33 -7.10 -25.59
C VAL A 232 20.85 -7.33 -25.48
N VAL A 233 20.36 -8.36 -26.13
CA VAL A 233 18.99 -8.85 -26.08
C VAL A 233 18.97 -10.11 -25.21
N VAL A 234 18.19 -10.09 -24.14
CA VAL A 234 18.11 -11.20 -23.19
C VAL A 234 16.69 -11.56 -22.84
N LYS A 235 16.48 -12.82 -22.47
CA LYS A 235 15.34 -13.26 -21.64
C LYS A 235 15.86 -13.55 -20.25
N TYR A 236 15.06 -13.21 -19.23
CA TYR A 236 15.49 -13.43 -17.87
C TYR A 236 14.34 -13.57 -16.89
N GLU A 237 14.63 -14.22 -15.77
CA GLU A 237 13.81 -14.20 -14.57
C GLU A 237 14.71 -14.00 -13.36
N GLY A 238 14.33 -13.04 -12.51
CA GLY A 238 15.02 -12.73 -11.26
C GLY A 238 14.19 -13.10 -10.03
N LYS A 239 14.80 -13.81 -9.08
CA LYS A 239 14.19 -14.21 -7.82
C LYS A 239 15.15 -14.03 -6.65
N MET A 240 14.59 -13.89 -5.45
CA MET A 240 15.35 -13.93 -4.20
C MET A 240 15.60 -15.39 -3.76
N ILE A 241 16.42 -15.59 -2.73
CA ILE A 241 16.77 -16.94 -2.23
C ILE A 241 15.56 -17.72 -1.68
N ASP A 242 14.49 -17.04 -1.28
CA ASP A 242 13.21 -17.62 -0.83
C ASP A 242 12.29 -18.03 -2.00
N GLY A 243 12.74 -17.83 -3.24
CA GLY A 243 12.00 -18.14 -4.46
C GLY A 243 11.04 -17.04 -4.92
N THR A 244 10.92 -15.93 -4.19
CA THR A 244 10.07 -14.79 -4.60
C THR A 244 10.59 -14.16 -5.88
N VAL A 245 9.82 -14.26 -6.97
CA VAL A 245 10.13 -13.65 -8.26
C VAL A 245 9.81 -12.17 -8.20
N PHE A 246 10.83 -11.32 -8.42
CA PHE A 246 10.67 -9.86 -8.42
C PHE A 246 10.62 -9.25 -9.81
N ASP A 247 11.20 -9.91 -10.82
CA ASP A 247 11.12 -9.48 -12.22
C ASP A 247 11.29 -10.66 -13.17
N SER A 248 10.59 -10.61 -14.33
CA SER A 248 10.67 -11.64 -15.35
C SER A 248 10.30 -11.06 -16.71
N SER A 249 11.16 -11.24 -17.72
CA SER A 249 10.85 -10.87 -19.10
C SER A 249 9.85 -11.83 -19.74
N TYR A 250 9.79 -13.08 -19.28
CA TYR A 250 8.87 -14.09 -19.84
C TYR A 250 7.38 -13.72 -19.69
N LYS A 251 7.06 -12.80 -18.79
CA LYS A 251 5.69 -12.30 -18.60
C LYS A 251 5.34 -11.11 -19.50
N ARG A 252 6.26 -10.69 -20.38
CA ARG A 252 6.13 -9.54 -21.28
C ARG A 252 5.89 -9.98 -22.71
N ASN A 253 5.51 -9.06 -23.55
CA ASN A 253 5.43 -9.25 -25.01
C ASN A 253 6.08 -8.03 -25.70
N PRO A 254 7.24 -8.20 -26.35
CA PRO A 254 8.03 -9.42 -26.49
C PRO A 254 8.63 -9.91 -25.15
N GLN A 255 8.98 -11.19 -25.09
CA GLN A 255 9.61 -11.79 -23.88
C GLN A 255 11.08 -11.41 -23.71
N THR A 256 11.63 -10.67 -24.66
CA THR A 256 13.01 -10.17 -24.64
C THR A 256 13.06 -8.77 -24.03
N SER A 257 14.20 -8.42 -23.48
CA SER A 257 14.53 -7.07 -23.03
C SER A 257 15.93 -6.73 -23.48
N SER A 258 16.17 -5.46 -23.84
CA SER A 258 17.48 -4.99 -24.30
C SER A 258 18.13 -4.14 -23.22
N PHE A 259 19.39 -4.40 -22.92
CA PHE A 259 20.17 -3.67 -21.92
C PHE A 259 21.57 -3.39 -22.44
N ARG A 260 22.14 -2.24 -22.07
CA ARG A 260 23.58 -2.02 -22.18
C ARG A 260 24.29 -2.73 -21.04
N CYS A 261 25.36 -3.45 -21.34
CA CYS A 261 26.09 -4.24 -20.35
C CYS A 261 26.69 -3.39 -19.20
N ASP A 262 26.94 -2.09 -19.43
CA ASP A 262 27.46 -1.14 -18.44
C ASP A 262 26.37 -0.40 -17.64
N GLN A 263 25.07 -0.63 -17.92
CA GLN A 263 23.94 0.07 -17.29
C GLN A 263 23.06 -0.86 -16.45
N VAL A 264 23.57 -2.00 -16.09
CA VAL A 264 22.92 -3.00 -15.24
C VAL A 264 23.69 -3.17 -13.92
N ILE A 265 23.20 -4.00 -13.01
CA ILE A 265 23.93 -4.32 -11.78
C ILE A 265 25.28 -4.98 -12.09
N LYS A 266 26.29 -4.78 -11.22
CA LYS A 266 27.67 -5.21 -11.47
C LYS A 266 27.76 -6.70 -11.82
N GLY A 267 27.01 -7.56 -11.13
CA GLY A 267 26.96 -8.99 -11.40
C GLY A 267 26.49 -9.33 -12.81
N TRP A 268 25.54 -8.57 -13.34
CA TRP A 268 25.10 -8.71 -14.74
C TRP A 268 26.16 -8.23 -15.73
N THR A 269 26.78 -7.07 -15.47
CA THR A 269 27.87 -6.57 -16.32
C THR A 269 28.97 -7.62 -16.44
N GLU A 270 29.37 -8.21 -15.32
CA GLU A 270 30.40 -9.24 -15.30
C GLU A 270 29.97 -10.50 -16.04
N ALA A 271 28.76 -11.03 -15.73
CA ALA A 271 28.27 -12.25 -16.37
C ALA A 271 28.11 -12.08 -17.89
N LEU A 272 27.46 -11.02 -18.36
CA LEU A 272 27.20 -10.78 -19.78
C LEU A 272 28.49 -10.67 -20.59
N THR A 273 29.55 -10.11 -20.01
CA THR A 273 30.88 -10.01 -20.69
C THR A 273 31.66 -11.33 -20.66
N MET A 274 31.12 -12.39 -20.07
CA MET A 274 31.67 -13.74 -20.11
C MET A 274 30.79 -14.72 -20.91
N MET A 275 29.50 -14.37 -21.15
CA MET A 275 28.54 -15.24 -21.82
C MET A 275 28.63 -15.11 -23.34
N PRO A 276 28.91 -16.18 -24.11
CA PRO A 276 28.70 -16.17 -25.57
C PRO A 276 27.19 -16.06 -25.91
N VAL A 277 26.83 -15.41 -26.99
CA VAL A 277 25.47 -15.41 -27.54
C VAL A 277 24.99 -16.83 -27.76
N GLY A 278 23.73 -17.09 -27.45
CA GLY A 278 23.11 -18.41 -27.42
C GLY A 278 23.27 -19.14 -26.07
N SER A 279 23.89 -18.50 -25.07
CA SER A 279 24.04 -19.08 -23.73
C SER A 279 22.78 -18.91 -22.89
N LYS A 280 22.57 -19.88 -22.00
CA LYS A 280 21.64 -19.80 -20.86
C LYS A 280 22.41 -20.10 -19.59
N TRP A 281 22.49 -19.12 -18.69
CA TRP A 281 23.18 -19.27 -17.41
C TRP A 281 22.23 -18.99 -16.24
N GLU A 282 22.52 -19.60 -15.12
CA GLU A 282 21.95 -19.21 -13.83
C GLU A 282 23.02 -18.45 -13.04
N LEU A 283 22.69 -17.22 -12.65
CA LEU A 283 23.57 -16.28 -11.94
C LEU A 283 23.13 -16.19 -10.49
N TYR A 284 24.07 -16.20 -9.55
CA TYR A 284 23.84 -16.02 -8.13
C TYR A 284 24.69 -14.85 -7.67
N ILE A 285 24.05 -13.71 -7.51
CA ILE A 285 24.69 -12.41 -7.39
C ILE A 285 24.63 -11.96 -5.93
N PRO A 286 25.79 -11.87 -5.24
CA PRO A 286 25.83 -11.33 -3.89
C PRO A 286 25.44 -9.84 -3.87
N GLU A 287 25.01 -9.35 -2.72
CA GLU A 287 24.45 -8.01 -2.56
C GLU A 287 25.38 -6.89 -3.06
N ASN A 288 26.69 -6.99 -2.82
CA ASN A 288 27.70 -6.00 -3.25
C ASN A 288 27.86 -5.88 -4.77
N LEU A 289 27.41 -6.89 -5.53
CA LEU A 289 27.33 -6.89 -7.00
C LEU A 289 25.91 -6.61 -7.50
N ALA A 290 24.95 -6.38 -6.60
CA ALA A 290 23.55 -6.07 -6.87
C ALA A 290 23.15 -4.69 -6.32
N TYR A 291 22.22 -4.64 -5.37
CA TYR A 291 21.68 -3.38 -4.82
C TYR A 291 22.28 -2.98 -3.46
N GLY A 292 23.05 -3.84 -2.81
CA GLY A 292 23.70 -3.59 -1.53
C GLY A 292 22.69 -3.29 -0.41
N GLU A 293 22.96 -2.23 0.33
CA GLU A 293 22.13 -1.75 1.43
C GLU A 293 20.79 -1.10 1.01
N ARG A 294 20.57 -0.93 -0.30
CA ARG A 294 19.39 -0.23 -0.82
C ARG A 294 18.25 -1.19 -1.07
N GLN A 295 17.04 -0.78 -0.71
CA GLN A 295 15.83 -1.44 -1.16
C GLN A 295 15.56 -1.08 -2.63
N ALA A 296 15.23 -2.08 -3.46
CA ALA A 296 14.86 -1.88 -4.87
C ALA A 296 13.53 -2.59 -5.16
N GLY A 297 12.43 -1.85 -5.12
CA GLY A 297 11.09 -2.43 -5.23
C GLY A 297 10.82 -3.47 -4.15
N GLN A 298 10.60 -4.73 -4.56
CA GLN A 298 10.38 -5.86 -3.64
C GLN A 298 11.69 -6.46 -3.10
N ILE A 299 12.85 -6.08 -3.66
CA ILE A 299 14.15 -6.58 -3.24
C ILE A 299 14.56 -5.89 -1.94
N LYS A 300 14.72 -6.68 -0.89
CA LYS A 300 15.18 -6.18 0.42
C LYS A 300 16.67 -5.80 0.37
N PRO A 301 17.11 -4.87 1.25
CA PRO A 301 18.54 -4.63 1.46
C PRO A 301 19.31 -5.94 1.71
N TYR A 302 20.53 -6.01 1.23
CA TYR A 302 21.45 -7.15 1.39
C TYR A 302 20.97 -8.48 0.77
N SER A 303 20.04 -8.43 -0.20
CA SER A 303 19.55 -9.63 -0.89
C SER A 303 20.60 -10.18 -1.85
N THR A 304 20.82 -11.48 -1.79
CA THR A 304 21.38 -12.27 -2.87
C THR A 304 20.32 -12.46 -3.94
N LEU A 305 20.66 -12.23 -5.21
CA LEU A 305 19.76 -12.37 -6.33
C LEU A 305 20.12 -13.59 -7.18
N ILE A 306 19.09 -14.33 -7.58
CA ILE A 306 19.21 -15.45 -8.49
C ILE A 306 18.55 -15.07 -9.80
N PHE A 307 19.32 -15.11 -10.90
CA PHE A 307 18.80 -14.87 -12.24
C PHE A 307 19.02 -16.07 -13.13
N THR A 308 17.98 -16.45 -13.87
CA THR A 308 18.16 -17.21 -15.09
C THR A 308 18.26 -16.21 -16.23
N VAL A 309 19.32 -16.26 -17.03
CA VAL A 309 19.58 -15.33 -18.14
C VAL A 309 19.84 -16.13 -19.41
N GLU A 310 19.07 -15.83 -20.46
CA GLU A 310 19.34 -16.29 -21.84
C GLU A 310 19.84 -15.10 -22.64
N LEU A 311 21.05 -15.20 -23.19
CA LEU A 311 21.63 -14.17 -24.05
C LEU A 311 21.31 -14.50 -25.51
N ASP A 312 20.30 -13.84 -26.06
CA ASP A 312 19.79 -14.14 -27.40
C ASP A 312 20.64 -13.46 -28.47
N ASP A 313 21.06 -12.20 -28.29
CA ASP A 313 21.79 -11.45 -29.34
C ASP A 313 22.57 -10.25 -28.75
N ILE A 314 23.46 -9.68 -29.59
CA ILE A 314 24.09 -8.38 -29.38
C ILE A 314 23.50 -7.44 -30.43
N GLU A 315 22.84 -6.36 -29.99
CA GLU A 315 22.29 -5.37 -30.91
C GLU A 315 23.42 -4.65 -31.69
N SER A 316 23.34 -4.65 -33.02
CA SER A 316 24.25 -3.88 -33.84
C SER A 316 23.82 -2.40 -33.87
N GLU A 317 24.79 -1.48 -34.10
CA GLU A 317 24.50 -0.05 -34.28
C GLU A 317 23.47 0.22 -35.38
N ALA A 318 23.37 -0.65 -36.39
CA ALA A 318 22.36 -0.58 -37.44
C ALA A 318 20.95 -0.92 -36.92
N GLN A 319 20.82 -1.81 -35.96
CA GLN A 319 19.54 -2.13 -35.30
C GLN A 319 19.10 -1.01 -34.37
N GLU A 320 20.02 -0.38 -33.61
CA GLU A 320 19.72 0.81 -32.81
C GLU A 320 19.22 2.00 -33.67
N ALA A 321 19.83 2.22 -34.82
CA ALA A 321 19.41 3.28 -35.75
C ALA A 321 18.00 3.04 -36.31
N ASN A 322 17.65 1.79 -36.62
CA ASN A 322 16.32 1.43 -37.10
C ASN A 322 15.25 1.56 -36.02
N GLU A 323 15.52 1.15 -34.77
CA GLU A 323 14.59 1.29 -33.64
C GLU A 323 14.32 2.77 -33.30
N LYS A 324 15.38 3.61 -33.29
CA LYS A 324 15.23 5.07 -33.13
C LYS A 324 14.43 5.71 -34.28
N ALA A 325 14.57 5.21 -35.51
CA ALA A 325 13.83 5.69 -36.68
C ALA A 325 12.34 5.26 -36.63
N GLU A 326 12.04 4.11 -36.05
CA GLU A 326 10.65 3.64 -35.89
C GLU A 326 9.90 4.40 -34.79
N ILE A 327 10.55 4.69 -33.65
CA ILE A 327 9.99 5.49 -32.54
C ILE A 327 9.76 6.95 -32.98
N SER A 328 10.55 7.47 -33.92
CA SER A 328 10.45 8.85 -34.44
C SER A 328 9.38 9.04 -35.51
N LYS A 329 8.74 7.99 -36.00
CA LYS A 329 7.63 8.13 -36.99
C LYS A 329 6.40 8.73 -36.31
N PRO A 330 5.86 9.88 -36.80
CA PRO A 330 4.67 10.47 -36.22
C PRO A 330 3.48 9.54 -36.41
N VAL A 331 2.77 9.24 -35.32
CA VAL A 331 1.52 8.49 -35.34
C VAL A 331 0.55 9.19 -36.30
N ALA A 332 0.26 8.54 -37.43
CA ALA A 332 -0.65 9.04 -38.44
C ALA A 332 -2.03 9.28 -37.80
N LYS A 333 -2.46 10.56 -37.72
CA LYS A 333 -3.80 10.95 -37.29
C LYS A 333 -4.82 10.26 -38.18
N LYS A 334 -5.68 9.40 -37.63
CA LYS A 334 -6.86 8.88 -38.35
C LYS A 334 -7.66 10.05 -38.94
N PRO A 335 -8.07 9.97 -40.21
CA PRO A 335 -8.88 11.01 -40.80
C PRO A 335 -10.23 11.08 -40.11
N ALA A 336 -10.62 12.30 -39.71
CA ALA A 336 -11.92 12.58 -39.13
C ALA A 336 -13.04 12.25 -40.12
N THR A 337 -13.92 11.33 -39.80
CA THR A 337 -15.13 11.03 -40.53
C THR A 337 -16.07 12.25 -40.51
N LYS A 338 -16.27 12.88 -41.67
CA LYS A 338 -17.26 13.93 -41.85
C LYS A 338 -18.67 13.37 -41.57
N LYS A 339 -19.38 13.93 -40.61
CA LYS A 339 -20.83 13.74 -40.46
C LYS A 339 -21.57 14.26 -41.69
N PRO A 340 -22.55 13.52 -42.23
CA PRO A 340 -23.39 14.04 -43.30
C PRO A 340 -24.33 15.12 -42.75
N ALA A 341 -24.43 16.21 -43.50
CA ALA A 341 -25.36 17.31 -43.25
C ALA A 341 -26.81 16.82 -43.43
N SER A 342 -27.62 16.95 -42.41
CA SER A 342 -29.08 16.78 -42.50
C SER A 342 -29.66 18.04 -43.14
N LYS A 343 -30.29 17.86 -44.30
CA LYS A 343 -31.21 18.84 -44.93
C LYS A 343 -32.59 18.71 -44.27
N ARG A 344 -33.09 19.87 -43.86
CA ARG A 344 -34.44 20.25 -43.43
C ARG A 344 -34.69 20.16 -41.94
#